data_42a68030874d1f7122b370406204b6ea
#
_entry.id   42a68030874d1f7122b370406204b6ea
#
_cell.length_a   1.000
_cell.length_b   1.000
_cell.length_c   1.000
_cell.angle_alpha   90.00
_cell.angle_beta   90.00
_cell.angle_gamma   90.00
#
_symmetry.space_group_name_H-M   'P 1'
#
loop_
_entity.id
_entity.type
_entity.pdbx_description
1 polymer ?
#
loop_
_entity_poly.entity_id
_entity_poly.type
_entity_poly.pdbx_seq_one_letter_code
_entity_poly.pdbx_strand_id
1 'polypeptide(L)'
;MKKSLITIITLLLVLINLVLTALLTFTILPETKKANDLITKVAGAIDLDLTSGEANTANGSTGLADKEPYTITDAITVNLKSSSDGVAHYASISKITITINKKSEDYATYGGDKMKTYNGIITDTVSKVVAKYTFDELQSKAEEAQNEVKDQLAKSFGGDLITAVGWTATLQ
;
A
#
# COMPACT_ATOMS: atom_id res chain seq x y z
N MET A 1 6.07 -37.41 58.75
CA MET A 1 5.55 -36.04 58.70
C MET A 1 6.30 -35.09 57.76
N LYS A 2 7.65 -35.05 57.77
CA LYS A 2 8.43 -34.13 56.89
C LYS A 2 8.25 -34.38 55.36
N LYS A 3 8.08 -35.65 54.93
CA LYS A 3 7.92 -35.99 53.50
C LYS A 3 6.56 -35.56 52.93
N SER A 4 5.48 -35.65 53.71
CA SER A 4 4.15 -35.23 53.29
C SER A 4 4.05 -33.70 53.19
N LEU A 5 4.76 -32.97 54.04
CA LEU A 5 4.77 -31.51 54.02
C LEU A 5 5.46 -30.97 52.73
N ILE A 6 6.56 -31.59 52.34
CA ILE A 6 7.27 -31.26 51.09
C ILE A 6 6.38 -31.52 49.89
N THR A 7 5.63 -32.62 49.85
CA THR A 7 4.72 -32.97 48.76
C THR A 7 3.58 -31.95 48.62
N ILE A 8 3.03 -31.49 49.74
CA ILE A 8 1.97 -30.48 49.76
C ILE A 8 2.48 -29.13 49.24
N ILE A 9 3.70 -28.74 49.68
CA ILE A 9 4.31 -27.47 49.20
C ILE A 9 4.59 -27.54 47.70
N THR A 10 5.10 -28.67 47.20
CA THR A 10 5.37 -28.86 45.77
C THR A 10 4.09 -28.83 44.95
N LEU A 11 3.02 -29.47 45.43
CA LEU A 11 1.71 -29.45 44.79
C LEU A 11 1.13 -28.03 44.72
N LEU A 12 1.26 -27.28 45.80
CA LEU A 12 0.80 -25.89 45.86
C LEU A 12 1.57 -25.01 44.87
N LEU A 13 2.89 -25.19 44.77
CA LEU A 13 3.74 -24.45 43.86
C LEU A 13 3.41 -24.74 42.39
N VAL A 14 3.13 -25.99 42.05
CA VAL A 14 2.68 -26.38 40.70
C VAL A 14 1.35 -25.77 40.35
N LEU A 15 0.39 -25.75 41.31
CA LEU A 15 -0.92 -25.15 41.11
C LEU A 15 -0.82 -23.64 40.86
N ILE A 16 0.00 -22.94 41.67
CA ILE A 16 0.26 -21.50 41.46
C ILE A 16 0.88 -21.23 40.08
N ASN A 17 1.83 -22.04 39.67
CA ASN A 17 2.50 -21.90 38.36
C ASN A 17 1.51 -22.12 37.22
N LEU A 18 0.60 -23.07 37.33
CA LEU A 18 -0.43 -23.35 36.33
C LEU A 18 -1.44 -22.20 36.23
N VAL A 19 -1.86 -21.61 37.34
CA VAL A 19 -2.74 -20.43 37.35
C VAL A 19 -2.02 -19.22 36.73
N LEU A 20 -0.73 -19.01 37.06
CA LEU A 20 0.04 -17.90 36.50
C LEU A 20 0.22 -18.03 34.97
N THR A 21 0.48 -19.23 34.51
CA THR A 21 0.63 -19.53 33.06
C THR A 21 -0.71 -19.30 32.34
N ALA A 22 -1.83 -19.72 32.93
CA ALA A 22 -3.16 -19.47 32.38
C ALA A 22 -3.46 -17.96 32.26
N LEU A 23 -3.18 -17.18 33.33
CA LEU A 23 -3.35 -15.73 33.34
C LEU A 23 -2.48 -15.04 32.28
N LEU A 24 -1.21 -15.41 32.18
CA LEU A 24 -0.31 -14.87 31.14
C LEU A 24 -0.82 -15.18 29.73
N THR A 25 -1.30 -16.38 29.50
CA THR A 25 -1.85 -16.78 28.19
C THR A 25 -3.09 -15.94 27.83
N PHE A 26 -3.99 -15.72 28.78
CA PHE A 26 -5.19 -14.89 28.54
C PHE A 26 -4.87 -13.40 28.38
N THR A 27 -3.79 -12.90 28.96
CA THR A 27 -3.41 -11.48 28.88
C THR A 27 -2.63 -11.17 27.62
N ILE A 28 -1.71 -12.05 27.19
CA ILE A 28 -0.80 -11.80 26.06
C ILE A 28 -1.48 -12.09 24.71
N LEU A 29 -2.37 -13.09 24.62
CA LEU A 29 -3.03 -13.44 23.35
C LEU A 29 -3.86 -12.30 22.70
N PRO A 30 -4.66 -11.51 23.45
CA PRO A 30 -5.41 -10.41 22.84
C PRO A 30 -4.52 -9.23 22.43
N GLU A 31 -3.38 -9.01 23.11
CA GLU A 31 -2.47 -7.92 22.75
C GLU A 31 -1.67 -8.22 21.47
N THR A 32 -1.25 -9.48 21.28
CA THR A 32 -0.60 -9.93 20.03
C THR A 32 -1.54 -9.83 18.83
N LYS A 33 -2.84 -10.10 19.00
CA LYS A 33 -3.83 -9.91 17.93
C LYS A 33 -3.99 -8.44 17.56
N LYS A 34 -4.07 -7.55 18.54
CA LYS A 34 -4.15 -6.09 18.29
C LYS A 34 -2.88 -5.53 17.66
N ALA A 35 -1.70 -6.02 18.05
CA ALA A 35 -0.43 -5.65 17.44
C ALA A 35 -0.35 -6.14 15.98
N ASN A 36 -0.77 -7.37 15.69
CA ASN A 36 -0.84 -7.88 14.33
C ASN A 36 -1.89 -7.13 13.48
N ASP A 37 -3.05 -6.78 14.03
CA ASP A 37 -4.04 -5.96 13.33
C ASP A 37 -3.51 -4.55 13.01
N LEU A 38 -2.74 -3.97 13.93
CA LEU A 38 -2.11 -2.67 13.71
C LEU A 38 -1.01 -2.78 12.64
N ILE A 39 -0.16 -3.82 12.72
CA ILE A 39 0.87 -4.09 11.72
C ILE A 39 0.24 -4.35 10.35
N THR A 40 -0.85 -5.09 10.27
CA THR A 40 -1.58 -5.36 9.02
C THR A 40 -2.19 -4.08 8.45
N LYS A 41 -2.77 -3.22 9.30
CA LYS A 41 -3.32 -1.92 8.87
C LYS A 41 -2.22 -0.95 8.43
N VAL A 42 -1.10 -0.90 9.14
CA VAL A 42 0.06 -0.08 8.77
C VAL A 42 0.74 -0.64 7.52
N ALA A 43 0.91 -1.96 7.42
CA ALA A 43 1.44 -2.62 6.23
C ALA A 43 0.54 -2.42 5.01
N GLY A 44 -0.79 -2.47 5.18
CA GLY A 44 -1.74 -2.15 4.12
C GLY A 44 -1.72 -0.68 3.71
N ALA A 45 -1.46 0.25 4.65
CA ALA A 45 -1.32 1.68 4.37
C ALA A 45 -0.01 2.02 3.66
N ILE A 46 1.06 1.21 3.84
CA ILE A 46 2.36 1.41 3.18
C ILE A 46 2.59 0.37 2.05
N ASP A 47 1.58 -0.45 1.73
CA ASP A 47 1.66 -1.55 0.75
C ASP A 47 2.86 -2.49 1.00
N LEU A 48 3.19 -2.69 2.28
CA LEU A 48 4.26 -3.58 2.72
C LEU A 48 3.65 -4.91 3.15
N ASP A 49 3.61 -5.87 2.23
CA ASP A 49 3.20 -7.25 2.52
C ASP A 49 4.32 -7.96 3.30
N LEU A 50 4.18 -8.00 4.63
CA LEU A 50 5.01 -8.83 5.49
C LEU A 50 4.50 -10.27 5.42
N THR A 51 5.02 -11.04 4.48
CA THR A 51 4.84 -12.50 4.45
C THR A 51 5.49 -13.15 5.65
N SER A 52 4.77 -13.28 6.76
CA SER A 52 5.02 -14.33 7.74
C SER A 52 4.03 -15.47 7.44
N GLY A 53 4.58 -16.62 7.04
CA GLY A 53 3.86 -17.76 6.56
C GLY A 53 2.62 -18.15 7.37
N GLU A 54 1.53 -18.19 6.71
CA GLU A 54 0.50 -19.22 6.66
C GLU A 54 -0.67 -18.71 5.82
N ALA A 55 -1.09 -19.57 4.90
CA ALA A 55 -2.12 -19.32 3.94
C ALA A 55 -3.47 -19.02 4.61
N ASN A 56 -4.10 -17.89 4.25
CA ASN A 56 -5.54 -17.82 4.17
C ASN A 56 -5.98 -16.95 2.99
N THR A 57 -6.45 -17.64 1.97
CA THR A 57 -7.04 -17.14 0.74
C THR A 57 -8.35 -16.43 1.05
N ALA A 58 -8.41 -15.11 0.86
CA ALA A 58 -9.58 -14.39 0.32
C ALA A 58 -9.33 -12.86 0.35
N ASN A 59 -8.82 -12.35 -0.69
CA ASN A 59 -8.97 -11.07 -1.39
C ASN A 59 -7.63 -10.68 -2.02
N GLY A 60 -7.57 -10.66 -3.34
CA GLY A 60 -6.47 -10.39 -4.25
C GLY A 60 -5.38 -9.37 -3.87
N SER A 61 -4.71 -9.58 -2.76
CA SER A 61 -3.45 -8.93 -2.44
C SER A 61 -2.35 -9.65 -3.21
N THR A 62 -2.02 -9.16 -4.39
CA THR A 62 -0.82 -9.59 -5.12
C THR A 62 0.40 -9.25 -4.28
N GLY A 63 1.14 -10.28 -3.85
CA GLY A 63 2.39 -10.09 -3.11
C GLY A 63 3.39 -9.22 -3.88
N LEU A 64 4.34 -8.60 -3.18
CA LEU A 64 5.35 -7.71 -3.79
C LEU A 64 6.14 -8.41 -4.92
N ALA A 65 6.30 -9.73 -4.85
CA ALA A 65 6.94 -10.56 -5.88
C ALA A 65 6.16 -10.55 -7.22
N ASP A 66 4.85 -10.32 -7.17
CA ASP A 66 3.97 -10.29 -8.33
C ASP A 66 3.79 -8.87 -8.89
N LYS A 67 4.40 -7.88 -8.26
CA LYS A 67 4.35 -6.47 -8.67
C LYS A 67 5.64 -6.09 -9.41
N GLU A 68 5.51 -5.32 -10.47
CA GLU A 68 6.62 -4.79 -11.23
C GLU A 68 6.50 -3.26 -11.32
N PRO A 69 7.52 -2.51 -10.84
CA PRO A 69 7.51 -1.07 -10.99
C PRO A 69 7.96 -0.69 -12.41
N TYR A 70 7.17 0.14 -13.06
CA TYR A 70 7.52 0.79 -14.30
C TYR A 70 7.65 2.30 -14.08
N THR A 71 8.75 2.89 -14.52
CA THR A 71 9.08 4.29 -14.24
C THR A 71 9.32 5.07 -15.53
N ILE A 72 8.67 6.22 -15.65
CA ILE A 72 8.89 7.23 -16.69
C ILE A 72 9.64 8.39 -16.05
N THR A 73 10.79 8.76 -16.60
CA THR A 73 11.67 9.84 -16.11
C THR A 73 11.60 11.09 -16.97
N ASP A 74 10.81 11.06 -18.04
CA ASP A 74 10.59 12.22 -18.89
C ASP A 74 9.74 13.25 -18.10
N ALA A 75 10.34 14.40 -17.81
CA ALA A 75 9.67 15.46 -17.05
C ALA A 75 8.56 16.10 -17.89
N ILE A 76 7.40 16.29 -17.26
CA ILE A 76 6.27 17.00 -17.86
C ILE A 76 5.88 18.19 -16.98
N THR A 77 5.44 19.29 -17.61
CA THR A 77 4.90 20.45 -16.90
C THR A 77 3.42 20.56 -17.24
N VAL A 78 2.59 20.65 -16.20
CA VAL A 78 1.14 20.71 -16.30
C VAL A 78 0.64 22.01 -15.67
N ASN A 79 -0.13 22.78 -16.42
CA ASN A 79 -0.84 23.94 -15.87
C ASN A 79 -1.98 23.44 -14.99
N LEU A 80 -2.02 23.94 -13.76
CA LEU A 80 -3.06 23.60 -12.80
C LEU A 80 -4.32 24.43 -13.06
N LYS A 81 -5.42 23.94 -12.53
CA LYS A 81 -6.67 24.70 -12.51
C LYS A 81 -6.45 26.03 -11.79
N SER A 82 -7.02 27.11 -12.32
CA SER A 82 -6.92 28.44 -11.72
C SER A 82 -7.43 28.45 -10.29
N SER A 83 -6.61 28.99 -9.39
CA SER A 83 -6.96 29.22 -7.99
C SER A 83 -7.68 30.55 -7.81
N SER A 84 -8.28 30.76 -6.63
CA SER A 84 -8.99 32.01 -6.30
C SER A 84 -8.08 33.22 -6.13
N ASP A 85 -6.75 33.02 -6.06
CA ASP A 85 -5.71 34.04 -6.00
C ASP A 85 -5.46 34.76 -7.34
N GLY A 86 -6.00 34.22 -8.44
CA GLY A 86 -5.82 34.76 -9.79
C GLY A 86 -4.44 34.54 -10.38
N VAL A 87 -3.59 33.73 -9.73
CA VAL A 87 -2.24 33.37 -10.21
C VAL A 87 -2.30 32.06 -11.00
N ALA A 88 -1.51 31.98 -12.08
CA ALA A 88 -1.35 30.75 -12.82
C ALA A 88 -0.32 29.86 -12.12
N HIS A 89 -0.75 28.67 -11.74
CA HIS A 89 0.10 27.66 -11.09
C HIS A 89 0.36 26.49 -12.02
N TYR A 90 1.49 25.82 -11.81
CA TYR A 90 1.84 24.62 -12.57
C TYR A 90 2.56 23.56 -11.72
N ALA A 91 2.42 22.33 -12.14
CA ALA A 91 3.12 21.18 -11.55
C ALA A 91 4.20 20.70 -12.53
N SER A 92 5.46 20.66 -12.08
CA SER A 92 6.56 20.02 -12.79
C SER A 92 6.72 18.60 -12.25
N ILE A 93 6.31 17.59 -13.02
CA ILE A 93 6.37 16.18 -12.66
C ILE A 93 7.64 15.61 -13.27
N SER A 94 8.60 15.25 -12.43
CA SER A 94 9.92 14.74 -12.85
C SER A 94 10.00 13.22 -12.98
N LYS A 95 9.07 12.51 -12.37
CA LYS A 95 9.03 11.05 -12.33
C LYS A 95 7.61 10.55 -12.15
N ILE A 96 7.21 9.59 -12.98
CA ILE A 96 5.95 8.86 -12.82
C ILE A 96 6.30 7.39 -12.62
N THR A 97 5.77 6.76 -11.59
CA THR A 97 5.95 5.33 -11.31
C THR A 97 4.60 4.65 -11.30
N ILE A 98 4.50 3.55 -12.04
CA ILE A 98 3.31 2.70 -12.12
C ILE A 98 3.68 1.33 -11.58
N THR A 99 2.83 0.76 -10.76
CA THR A 99 2.99 -0.61 -10.26
C THR A 99 2.10 -1.53 -11.08
N ILE A 100 2.73 -2.49 -11.76
CA ILE A 100 2.09 -3.44 -12.68
C ILE A 100 1.91 -4.78 -11.96
N ASN A 101 0.75 -5.40 -12.10
CA ASN A 101 0.45 -6.73 -11.63
C ASN A 101 0.87 -7.78 -12.66
N LYS A 102 1.90 -8.56 -12.36
CA LYS A 102 2.40 -9.63 -13.25
C LYS A 102 1.42 -10.81 -13.40
N LYS A 103 0.46 -10.95 -12.49
CA LYS A 103 -0.58 -12.00 -12.55
C LYS A 103 -1.81 -11.59 -13.36
N SER A 104 -1.91 -10.33 -13.77
CA SER A 104 -2.99 -9.89 -14.66
C SER A 104 -2.92 -10.63 -16.00
N GLU A 105 -4.07 -10.98 -16.53
CA GLU A 105 -4.18 -11.56 -17.88
C GLU A 105 -3.64 -10.59 -18.95
N ASP A 106 -3.78 -9.30 -18.70
CA ASP A 106 -3.31 -8.21 -19.58
C ASP A 106 -1.80 -8.00 -19.54
N TYR A 107 -1.09 -8.58 -18.54
CA TYR A 107 0.36 -8.44 -18.42
C TYR A 107 1.12 -8.96 -19.66
N ALA A 108 0.64 -10.05 -20.25
CA ALA A 108 1.23 -10.60 -21.47
C ALA A 108 1.17 -9.61 -22.66
N THR A 109 0.18 -8.72 -22.67
CA THR A 109 -0.04 -7.73 -23.74
C THR A 109 0.69 -6.42 -23.47
N TYR A 110 0.66 -5.91 -22.25
CA TYR A 110 1.09 -4.56 -21.89
C TYR A 110 2.29 -4.51 -20.93
N GLY A 111 2.61 -5.59 -20.21
CA GLY A 111 3.62 -5.62 -19.16
C GLY A 111 5.07 -5.56 -19.66
N GLY A 112 6.01 -5.34 -18.74
CA GLY A 112 7.43 -5.29 -18.99
C GLY A 112 7.83 -4.16 -19.96
N ASP A 113 8.76 -4.46 -20.87
CA ASP A 113 9.25 -3.48 -21.85
C ASP A 113 8.18 -2.96 -22.83
N LYS A 114 7.06 -3.66 -22.98
CA LYS A 114 5.97 -3.22 -23.86
C LYS A 114 5.29 -1.95 -23.34
N MET A 115 5.31 -1.73 -22.01
CA MET A 115 4.72 -0.54 -21.38
C MET A 115 5.35 0.76 -21.92
N LYS A 116 6.61 0.74 -22.38
CA LYS A 116 7.30 1.91 -22.96
C LYS A 116 6.55 2.50 -24.16
N THR A 117 5.89 1.67 -24.96
CA THR A 117 5.12 2.12 -26.12
C THR A 117 3.93 2.99 -25.71
N TYR A 118 3.50 2.87 -24.48
CA TYR A 118 2.32 3.56 -23.95
C TYR A 118 2.65 4.76 -23.07
N ASN A 119 3.93 5.17 -22.99
CA ASN A 119 4.36 6.34 -22.20
C ASN A 119 3.51 7.58 -22.49
N GLY A 120 3.22 7.84 -23.77
CA GLY A 120 2.39 8.98 -24.17
C GLY A 120 0.98 8.94 -23.56
N ILE A 121 0.33 7.77 -23.52
CA ILE A 121 -0.99 7.61 -22.92
C ILE A 121 -0.94 7.82 -21.41
N ILE A 122 0.11 7.31 -20.78
CA ILE A 122 0.30 7.44 -19.33
C ILE A 122 0.53 8.91 -18.96
N THR A 123 1.45 9.58 -19.62
CA THR A 123 1.77 10.99 -19.35
C THR A 123 0.59 11.93 -19.67
N ASP A 124 -0.14 11.66 -20.75
CA ASP A 124 -1.37 12.39 -21.11
C ASP A 124 -2.47 12.22 -20.03
N THR A 125 -2.66 10.99 -19.54
CA THR A 125 -3.64 10.72 -18.49
C THR A 125 -3.25 11.43 -17.19
N VAL A 126 -1.98 11.38 -16.78
CA VAL A 126 -1.48 12.11 -15.61
C VAL A 126 -1.72 13.61 -15.78
N SER A 127 -1.35 14.17 -16.94
CA SER A 127 -1.51 15.60 -17.23
C SER A 127 -2.98 16.03 -17.17
N LYS A 128 -3.90 15.25 -17.74
CA LYS A 128 -5.33 15.54 -17.75
C LYS A 128 -5.94 15.51 -16.35
N VAL A 129 -5.51 14.59 -15.52
CA VAL A 129 -6.01 14.51 -14.13
C VAL A 129 -5.43 15.64 -13.31
N VAL A 130 -4.12 15.85 -13.33
CA VAL A 130 -3.44 16.88 -12.55
C VAL A 130 -3.96 18.29 -12.91
N ALA A 131 -4.26 18.56 -14.17
CA ALA A 131 -4.84 19.84 -14.62
C ALA A 131 -6.23 20.16 -14.06
N LYS A 132 -6.93 19.20 -13.45
CA LYS A 132 -8.23 19.41 -12.80
C LYS A 132 -8.12 20.02 -11.41
N TYR A 133 -6.94 19.91 -10.79
CA TYR A 133 -6.69 20.33 -9.42
C TYR A 133 -6.06 21.72 -9.37
N THR A 134 -6.46 22.51 -8.37
CA THR A 134 -5.74 23.72 -8.02
C THR A 134 -4.44 23.40 -7.28
N PHE A 135 -3.58 24.38 -7.04
CA PHE A 135 -2.34 24.22 -6.28
C PHE A 135 -2.61 23.61 -4.89
N ASP A 136 -3.53 24.19 -4.12
CA ASP A 136 -3.86 23.75 -2.77
C ASP A 136 -4.52 22.37 -2.75
N GLU A 137 -5.40 22.11 -3.74
CA GLU A 137 -6.04 20.79 -3.89
C GLU A 137 -5.00 19.71 -4.20
N LEU A 138 -4.07 19.96 -5.10
CA LEU A 138 -3.06 18.97 -5.46
C LEU A 138 -2.08 18.71 -4.29
N GLN A 139 -1.78 19.74 -3.48
CA GLN A 139 -0.95 19.60 -2.30
C GLN A 139 -1.64 18.75 -1.20
N SER A 140 -2.94 18.95 -0.99
CA SER A 140 -3.69 18.28 0.08
C SER A 140 -4.31 16.94 -0.33
N LYS A 141 -4.58 16.73 -1.64
CA LYS A 141 -5.29 15.57 -2.20
C LYS A 141 -4.47 14.82 -3.25
N ALA A 142 -3.13 14.82 -3.11
CA ALA A 142 -2.25 14.15 -4.07
C ALA A 142 -2.60 12.67 -4.25
N GLU A 143 -2.95 11.97 -3.17
CA GLU A 143 -3.35 10.56 -3.21
C GLU A 143 -4.66 10.35 -3.97
N GLU A 144 -5.64 11.25 -3.83
CA GLU A 144 -6.90 11.21 -4.58
C GLU A 144 -6.63 11.36 -6.09
N ALA A 145 -5.77 12.30 -6.47
CA ALA A 145 -5.35 12.48 -7.86
C ALA A 145 -4.61 11.25 -8.41
N GLN A 146 -3.73 10.62 -7.62
CA GLN A 146 -3.03 9.39 -8.01
C GLN A 146 -4.01 8.23 -8.22
N ASN A 147 -4.99 8.07 -7.35
CA ASN A 147 -6.04 7.06 -7.49
C ASN A 147 -6.91 7.32 -8.72
N GLU A 148 -7.25 8.58 -9.02
CA GLU A 148 -7.99 8.92 -10.24
C GLU A 148 -7.21 8.53 -11.50
N VAL A 149 -5.90 8.81 -11.54
CA VAL A 149 -5.03 8.37 -12.65
C VAL A 149 -5.00 6.86 -12.77
N LYS A 150 -4.81 6.15 -11.64
CA LYS A 150 -4.84 4.69 -11.62
C LYS A 150 -6.13 4.15 -12.22
N ASP A 151 -7.28 4.68 -11.81
CA ASP A 151 -8.59 4.21 -12.28
C ASP A 151 -8.82 4.51 -13.79
N GLN A 152 -8.30 5.62 -14.29
CA GLN A 152 -8.35 5.94 -15.72
C GLN A 152 -7.43 5.03 -16.54
N LEU A 153 -6.20 4.75 -16.05
CA LEU A 153 -5.29 3.83 -16.70
C LEU A 153 -5.80 2.39 -16.66
N ALA A 154 -6.43 1.96 -15.55
CA ALA A 154 -7.06 0.65 -15.44
C ALA A 154 -8.14 0.43 -16.50
N LYS A 155 -8.92 1.46 -16.85
CA LYS A 155 -9.90 1.39 -17.95
C LYS A 155 -9.27 1.21 -19.32
N SER A 156 -8.03 1.66 -19.49
CA SER A 156 -7.31 1.62 -20.78
C SER A 156 -6.49 0.33 -20.96
N PHE A 157 -5.95 -0.23 -19.87
CA PHE A 157 -4.99 -1.34 -19.90
C PHE A 157 -5.51 -2.66 -19.31
N GLY A 158 -6.75 -2.66 -18.77
CA GLY A 158 -7.30 -3.79 -18.02
C GLY A 158 -7.40 -3.49 -16.52
N GLY A 159 -8.50 -3.94 -15.91
CA GLY A 159 -8.93 -3.47 -14.58
C GLY A 159 -7.99 -3.80 -13.42
N ASP A 160 -7.15 -4.83 -13.56
CA ASP A 160 -6.26 -5.35 -12.51
C ASP A 160 -4.76 -5.26 -12.87
N LEU A 161 -4.43 -4.76 -14.07
CA LEU A 161 -3.04 -4.65 -14.50
C LEU A 161 -2.28 -3.57 -13.72
N ILE A 162 -2.89 -2.39 -13.51
CA ILE A 162 -2.26 -1.28 -12.81
C ILE A 162 -2.81 -1.20 -11.39
N THR A 163 -1.95 -1.46 -10.41
CA THR A 163 -2.33 -1.53 -8.99
C THR A 163 -2.07 -0.24 -8.22
N ALA A 164 -1.06 0.54 -8.65
CA ALA A 164 -0.75 1.82 -8.04
C ALA A 164 -0.11 2.77 -9.06
N VAL A 165 -0.29 4.07 -8.84
CA VAL A 165 0.37 5.16 -9.57
C VAL A 165 0.93 6.15 -8.58
N GLY A 166 2.15 6.61 -8.79
CA GLY A 166 2.79 7.65 -8.00
C GLY A 166 3.62 8.57 -8.89
N TRP A 167 3.88 9.76 -8.44
CA TRP A 167 4.78 10.71 -9.10
C TRP A 167 5.56 11.57 -8.13
N THR A 168 6.68 12.10 -8.62
CA THR A 168 7.42 13.16 -7.93
C THR A 168 7.15 14.48 -8.66
N ALA A 169 6.55 15.44 -7.97
CA ALA A 169 6.21 16.73 -8.55
C ALA A 169 6.72 17.88 -7.67
N THR A 170 7.09 18.97 -8.32
CA THR A 170 7.31 20.28 -7.71
C THR A 170 6.19 21.21 -8.16
N LEU A 171 5.48 21.80 -7.20
CA LEU A 171 4.39 22.75 -7.47
C LEU A 171 4.96 24.18 -7.44
N GLN A 172 4.53 25.02 -8.37
CA GLN A 172 4.99 26.40 -8.53
C GLN A 172 3.81 27.32 -8.90
#